data_397f16601b92c88bf6621fffb3145c9f
#
_entry.id   397f16601b92c88bf6621fffb3145c9f
#
_cell.length_a   1.000
_cell.length_b   1.000
_cell.length_c   1.000
_cell.angle_alpha   90.00
_cell.angle_beta   90.00
_cell.angle_gamma   90.00
#
_symmetry.space_group_name_H-M   'P 1'
#
loop_
_entity.id
_entity.type
_entity.pdbx_description
1 polymer ?
#
loop_
_entity_poly.entity_id
_entity_poly.type
_entity_poly.pdbx_seq_one_letter_code
_entity_poly.pdbx_strand_id
1 'polypeptide(L)'
;MDRKAKLKKMGRRTTIDESKLKRFMDPRLVFALSHTVRAHVLVVLNEKVSSPSAVGREIGVSAAYINYHFEELEREGLIELVRVEPRRGAKEHFYRARKTLVFDDRAWDSLPETFKSGITGGTLRNIYDEVAVALEAGTFTARSEVHLSMVSMPLDAKGFADVGALLGETLEKVKTIKAESAERLAASGEEAIPTTVALIGFETATGSAPSGGGPAAKNQP
;
A
#
# COMPACT_ATOMS: atom_id res chain seq x y z
N MET A 1 4.68 9.89 -33.12
CA MET A 1 3.38 9.69 -32.45
C MET A 1 3.30 10.63 -31.26
N ASP A 2 2.34 11.50 -31.28
CA ASP A 2 2.30 12.81 -30.63
C ASP A 2 2.09 12.73 -29.10
N ARG A 3 3.09 13.23 -28.34
CA ARG A 3 3.05 13.36 -26.85
C ARG A 3 1.86 14.22 -26.39
N LYS A 4 1.40 15.17 -27.20
CA LYS A 4 0.25 16.06 -26.89
C LYS A 4 -1.09 15.31 -26.90
N ALA A 5 -1.24 14.26 -27.69
CA ALA A 5 -2.45 13.45 -27.72
C ALA A 5 -2.61 12.56 -26.46
N LYS A 6 -1.50 12.14 -25.86
CA LYS A 6 -1.51 11.33 -24.61
C LYS A 6 -1.89 12.17 -23.38
N LEU A 7 -1.47 13.43 -23.33
CA LEU A 7 -1.84 14.38 -22.26
C LEU A 7 -3.31 14.81 -22.34
N LYS A 8 -3.89 14.91 -23.54
CA LYS A 8 -5.32 15.25 -23.71
C LYS A 8 -6.26 14.14 -23.27
N LYS A 9 -5.79 12.87 -23.26
CA LYS A 9 -6.54 11.71 -22.73
C LYS A 9 -6.52 11.60 -21.19
N MET A 10 -5.51 12.15 -20.52
CA MET A 10 -5.45 12.19 -19.05
C MET A 10 -6.35 13.25 -18.41
N GLY A 11 -6.83 14.21 -19.19
CA GLY A 11 -7.71 15.29 -18.72
C GLY A 11 -9.21 14.98 -18.64
N ARG A 12 -9.65 13.74 -18.87
CA ARG A 12 -11.02 13.35 -18.54
C ARG A 12 -11.11 13.17 -17.03
N ARG A 13 -11.70 14.20 -16.38
CA ARG A 13 -12.22 14.09 -15.01
C ARG A 13 -13.02 12.80 -14.91
N THR A 14 -12.46 11.78 -14.31
CA THR A 14 -13.24 10.68 -13.76
C THR A 14 -13.97 11.31 -12.59
N THR A 15 -15.20 11.73 -12.79
CA THR A 15 -16.06 12.25 -11.73
C THR A 15 -16.40 11.07 -10.85
N ILE A 16 -15.60 10.88 -9.80
CA ILE A 16 -15.93 9.94 -8.73
C ILE A 16 -17.20 10.49 -8.10
N ASP A 17 -18.21 9.64 -7.96
CA ASP A 17 -19.44 10.00 -7.28
C ASP A 17 -19.15 10.18 -5.78
N GLU A 18 -18.80 11.42 -5.41
CA GLU A 18 -18.46 11.79 -4.03
C GLU A 18 -19.56 11.43 -3.03
N SER A 19 -20.81 11.35 -3.47
CA SER A 19 -21.95 11.03 -2.59
C SER A 19 -21.90 9.59 -2.10
N LYS A 20 -21.40 8.67 -2.94
CA LYS A 20 -21.22 7.27 -2.60
C LYS A 20 -20.01 7.05 -1.70
N LEU A 21 -18.91 7.78 -1.94
CA LEU A 21 -17.70 7.70 -1.13
C LEU A 21 -17.89 8.24 0.29
N LYS A 22 -18.60 9.36 0.45
CA LYS A 22 -18.83 10.02 1.76
C LYS A 22 -19.54 9.15 2.80
N ARG A 23 -20.21 8.09 2.39
CA ARG A 23 -21.02 7.26 3.28
C ARG A 23 -20.20 6.21 4.03
N PHE A 24 -19.01 5.83 3.52
CA PHE A 24 -18.23 4.69 4.02
C PHE A 24 -16.74 5.00 4.23
N MET A 25 -16.26 6.19 3.90
CA MET A 25 -14.84 6.56 3.98
C MET A 25 -14.63 7.77 4.91
N ASP A 26 -13.44 7.83 5.50
CA ASP A 26 -12.94 9.06 6.14
C ASP A 26 -13.08 10.24 5.15
N PRO A 27 -13.78 11.32 5.51
CA PRO A 27 -13.98 12.48 4.63
C PRO A 27 -12.68 13.05 4.06
N ARG A 28 -11.56 12.92 4.77
CA ARG A 28 -10.24 13.35 4.34
C ARG A 28 -9.72 12.49 3.18
N LEU A 29 -9.98 11.19 3.21
CA LEU A 29 -9.66 10.29 2.09
C LEU A 29 -10.53 10.60 0.87
N VAL A 30 -11.82 10.85 1.06
CA VAL A 30 -12.70 11.31 -0.03
C VAL A 30 -12.15 12.57 -0.67
N PHE A 31 -11.74 13.55 0.14
CA PHE A 31 -11.11 14.78 -0.33
C PHE A 31 -9.86 14.49 -1.16
N ALA A 32 -8.97 13.62 -0.67
CA ALA A 32 -7.76 13.27 -1.40
C ALA A 32 -8.04 12.55 -2.72
N LEU A 33 -8.96 11.60 -2.70
CA LEU A 33 -9.30 10.74 -3.85
C LEU A 33 -10.13 11.46 -4.93
N SER A 34 -10.85 12.50 -4.57
CA SER A 34 -11.63 13.31 -5.53
C SER A 34 -10.77 14.09 -6.52
N HIS A 35 -9.44 14.15 -6.32
CA HIS A 35 -8.53 14.86 -7.18
C HIS A 35 -7.36 13.97 -7.64
N THR A 36 -7.18 13.78 -8.95
CA THR A 36 -6.19 12.87 -9.54
C THR A 36 -4.76 13.08 -9.03
N VAL A 37 -4.34 14.35 -8.88
CA VAL A 37 -2.98 14.65 -8.39
C VAL A 37 -2.83 14.30 -6.91
N ARG A 38 -3.81 14.61 -6.06
CA ARG A 38 -3.77 14.22 -4.64
C ARG A 38 -3.74 12.71 -4.46
N ALA A 39 -4.58 12.00 -5.22
CA ALA A 39 -4.59 10.55 -5.23
C ALA A 39 -3.21 9.98 -5.61
N HIS A 40 -2.58 10.53 -6.66
CA HIS A 40 -1.25 10.11 -7.09
C HIS A 40 -0.17 10.42 -6.05
N VAL A 41 -0.19 11.60 -5.44
CA VAL A 41 0.73 11.95 -4.34
C VAL A 41 0.61 10.95 -3.20
N LEU A 42 -0.60 10.60 -2.77
CA LEU A 42 -0.80 9.61 -1.71
C LEU A 42 -0.28 8.22 -2.08
N VAL A 43 -0.48 7.78 -3.32
CA VAL A 43 0.08 6.50 -3.80
C VAL A 43 1.60 6.51 -3.67
N VAL A 44 2.27 7.54 -4.20
CA VAL A 44 3.74 7.65 -4.13
C VAL A 44 4.24 7.73 -2.69
N LEU A 45 3.58 8.51 -1.83
CA LEU A 45 4.01 8.70 -0.44
C LEU A 45 3.65 7.52 0.47
N ASN A 46 2.73 6.65 0.05
CA ASN A 46 2.48 5.37 0.71
C ASN A 46 3.58 4.34 0.39
N GLU A 47 4.20 4.46 -0.79
CA GLU A 47 5.30 3.59 -1.23
C GLU A 47 6.67 4.03 -0.69
N LYS A 48 6.93 5.34 -0.70
CA LYS A 48 8.26 5.89 -0.37
C LYS A 48 8.19 7.31 0.16
N VAL A 49 9.18 7.69 0.96
CA VAL A 49 9.42 9.10 1.31
C VAL A 49 9.82 9.85 0.05
N SER A 50 9.10 10.92 -0.28
CA SER A 50 9.36 11.71 -1.50
C SER A 50 9.13 13.20 -1.28
N SER A 51 9.64 14.03 -2.19
CA SER A 51 9.46 15.49 -2.17
C SER A 51 8.46 15.95 -3.24
N PRO A 52 7.81 17.13 -3.07
CA PRO A 52 6.97 17.71 -4.09
C PRO A 52 7.66 17.83 -5.45
N SER A 53 8.93 18.22 -5.45
CA SER A 53 9.69 18.38 -6.69
C SER A 53 9.94 17.04 -7.40
N ALA A 54 10.13 15.95 -6.67
CA ALA A 54 10.31 14.63 -7.24
C ALA A 54 8.99 14.09 -7.83
N VAL A 55 7.90 14.18 -7.06
CA VAL A 55 6.57 13.74 -7.51
C VAL A 55 6.08 14.61 -8.68
N GLY A 56 6.26 15.92 -8.61
CA GLY A 56 5.87 16.82 -9.70
C GLY A 56 6.55 16.49 -11.03
N ARG A 57 7.83 16.13 -11.01
CA ARG A 57 8.56 15.65 -12.20
C ARG A 57 8.03 14.31 -12.71
N GLU A 58 7.72 13.39 -11.81
CA GLU A 58 7.18 12.07 -12.16
C GLU A 58 5.86 12.17 -12.91
N ILE A 59 4.95 13.04 -12.45
CA ILE A 59 3.62 13.22 -13.06
C ILE A 59 3.53 14.36 -14.08
N GLY A 60 4.61 15.11 -14.28
CA GLY A 60 4.69 16.16 -15.31
C GLY A 60 3.89 17.43 -14.98
N VAL A 61 3.82 17.82 -13.70
CA VAL A 61 3.14 19.06 -13.27
C VAL A 61 4.12 20.09 -12.73
N SER A 62 3.69 21.36 -12.68
CA SER A 62 4.52 22.47 -12.20
C SER A 62 4.78 22.37 -10.69
N ALA A 63 5.92 22.94 -10.24
CA ALA A 63 6.29 22.97 -8.82
C ALA A 63 5.24 23.68 -7.95
N ALA A 64 4.68 24.79 -8.41
CA ALA A 64 3.65 25.53 -7.67
C ALA A 64 2.37 24.68 -7.49
N TYR A 65 1.97 23.97 -8.56
CA TYR A 65 0.76 23.15 -8.54
C TYR A 65 0.91 21.93 -7.62
N ILE A 66 2.06 21.25 -7.67
CA ILE A 66 2.27 20.07 -6.80
C ILE A 66 2.41 20.50 -5.35
N ASN A 67 3.12 21.60 -5.03
CA ASN A 67 3.25 22.11 -3.67
C ASN A 67 1.88 22.39 -3.04
N TYR A 68 0.97 23.05 -3.77
CA TYR A 68 -0.39 23.27 -3.31
C TYR A 68 -1.07 21.95 -2.85
N HIS A 69 -0.93 20.87 -3.62
CA HIS A 69 -1.54 19.59 -3.25
C HIS A 69 -0.86 18.91 -2.08
N PHE A 70 0.45 19.07 -1.90
CA PHE A 70 1.14 18.60 -0.70
C PHE A 70 0.67 19.34 0.56
N GLU A 71 0.56 20.68 0.48
CA GLU A 71 0.05 21.50 1.59
C GLU A 71 -1.38 21.13 1.97
N GLU A 72 -2.25 20.88 0.98
CA GLU A 72 -3.61 20.40 1.20
C GLU A 72 -3.63 19.05 1.93
N LEU A 73 -2.84 18.09 1.47
CA LEU A 73 -2.76 16.75 2.08
C LEU A 73 -2.15 16.78 3.49
N GLU A 74 -1.17 17.64 3.72
CA GLU A 74 -0.56 17.84 5.04
C GLU A 74 -1.57 18.49 6.01
N ARG A 75 -2.30 19.51 5.57
CA ARG A 75 -3.36 20.16 6.35
C ARG A 75 -4.47 19.19 6.76
N GLU A 76 -4.86 18.27 5.88
CA GLU A 76 -5.80 17.20 6.18
C GLU A 76 -5.19 16.07 7.03
N GLY A 77 -3.89 16.15 7.35
CA GLY A 77 -3.21 15.16 8.17
C GLY A 77 -3.03 13.80 7.49
N LEU A 78 -3.08 13.75 6.16
CA LEU A 78 -2.91 12.53 5.37
C LEU A 78 -1.44 12.22 5.07
N ILE A 79 -0.59 13.25 5.06
CA ILE A 79 0.86 13.13 4.93
C ILE A 79 1.55 13.84 6.08
N GLU A 80 2.82 13.51 6.31
CA GLU A 80 3.65 14.16 7.31
C GLU A 80 5.04 14.45 6.77
N LEU A 81 5.62 15.57 7.25
CA LEU A 81 7.00 15.92 6.98
C LEU A 81 7.94 14.97 7.73
N VAL A 82 8.84 14.33 7.01
CA VAL A 82 9.83 13.38 7.57
C VAL A 82 11.17 14.07 7.81
N ARG A 83 11.63 14.87 6.82
CA ARG A 83 12.91 15.57 6.88
C ARG A 83 12.95 16.75 5.93
N VAL A 84 13.90 17.65 6.20
CA VAL A 84 14.19 18.81 5.35
C VAL A 84 15.66 18.77 4.98
N GLU A 85 15.96 18.87 3.69
CA GLU A 85 17.33 18.87 3.16
C GLU A 85 17.67 20.22 2.51
N PRO A 86 18.86 20.79 2.76
CA PRO A 86 19.31 22.01 2.08
C PRO A 86 19.63 21.69 0.62
N ARG A 87 19.20 22.55 -0.32
CA ARG A 87 19.44 22.35 -1.74
C ARG A 87 19.65 23.70 -2.45
N ARG A 88 20.91 24.03 -2.81
CA ARG A 88 21.31 25.20 -3.61
C ARG A 88 20.50 26.48 -3.34
N GLY A 89 20.45 26.94 -2.08
CA GLY A 89 19.74 28.15 -1.68
C GLY A 89 18.26 27.99 -1.34
N ALA A 90 17.73 26.76 -1.36
CA ALA A 90 16.37 26.43 -0.96
C ALA A 90 16.38 25.26 0.03
N LYS A 91 15.22 24.96 0.61
CA LYS A 91 14.99 23.77 1.45
C LYS A 91 14.06 22.82 0.71
N GLU A 92 14.45 21.56 0.55
CA GLU A 92 13.59 20.50 0.02
C GLU A 92 12.97 19.73 1.17
N HIS A 93 11.65 19.66 1.18
CA HIS A 93 10.85 18.97 2.19
C HIS A 93 10.48 17.58 1.69
N PHE A 94 10.66 16.58 2.55
CA PHE A 94 10.36 15.18 2.24
C PHE A 94 9.22 14.69 3.12
N TYR A 95 8.24 14.07 2.51
CA TYR A 95 7.00 13.64 3.12
C TYR A 95 6.78 12.14 2.96
N ARG A 96 5.95 11.58 3.84
CA ARG A 96 5.38 10.23 3.69
C ARG A 96 3.88 10.26 4.00
N ALA A 97 3.14 9.24 3.58
CA ALA A 97 1.76 9.06 4.03
C ALA A 97 1.72 8.71 5.52
N ARG A 98 0.78 9.32 6.25
CA ARG A 98 0.70 9.18 7.72
C ARG A 98 0.10 7.86 8.17
N LYS A 99 -0.74 7.26 7.34
CA LYS A 99 -1.39 5.97 7.59
C LYS A 99 -1.36 5.14 6.32
N THR A 100 -1.10 3.85 6.46
CA THR A 100 -1.43 2.88 5.42
C THR A 100 -2.90 3.03 5.10
N LEU A 101 -3.21 3.25 3.83
CA LEU A 101 -4.59 3.36 3.37
C LEU A 101 -5.25 1.99 3.52
N VAL A 102 -6.13 1.86 4.51
CA VAL A 102 -6.94 0.66 4.71
C VAL A 102 -8.36 1.01 4.25
N PHE A 103 -8.84 0.28 3.26
CA PHE A 103 -10.19 0.42 2.73
C PHE A 103 -11.01 -0.79 3.18
N ASP A 104 -12.26 -0.58 3.57
CA ASP A 104 -13.22 -1.67 3.64
C ASP A 104 -13.62 -2.13 2.21
N ASP A 105 -14.23 -3.30 2.10
CA ASP A 105 -14.57 -3.90 0.79
C ASP A 105 -15.45 -2.97 -0.06
N ARG A 106 -16.38 -2.23 0.55
CA ARG A 106 -17.29 -1.32 -0.16
C ARG A 106 -16.58 -0.06 -0.64
N ALA A 107 -15.68 0.48 0.18
CA ALA A 107 -14.86 1.61 -0.21
C ALA A 107 -13.90 1.19 -1.33
N TRP A 108 -13.30 -0.01 -1.23
CA TRP A 108 -12.44 -0.58 -2.26
C TRP A 108 -13.14 -0.70 -3.61
N ASP A 109 -14.35 -1.28 -3.65
CA ASP A 109 -15.12 -1.47 -4.88
C ASP A 109 -15.46 -0.16 -5.60
N SER A 110 -15.61 0.92 -4.85
CA SER A 110 -15.92 2.25 -5.41
C SER A 110 -14.72 3.00 -5.99
N LEU A 111 -13.48 2.51 -5.77
CA LEU A 111 -12.26 3.16 -6.25
C LEU A 111 -12.05 2.93 -7.77
N PRO A 112 -11.50 3.92 -8.50
CA PRO A 112 -11.04 3.73 -9.87
C PRO A 112 -9.96 2.65 -9.96
N GLU A 113 -9.98 1.85 -11.03
CA GLU A 113 -9.06 0.73 -11.23
C GLU A 113 -7.57 1.14 -11.22
N THR A 114 -7.27 2.30 -11.82
CA THR A 114 -5.91 2.87 -11.79
C THR A 114 -5.41 3.18 -10.38
N PHE A 115 -6.34 3.50 -9.49
CA PHE A 115 -6.02 3.79 -8.10
C PHE A 115 -5.82 2.51 -7.29
N LYS A 116 -6.71 1.51 -7.47
CA LYS A 116 -6.55 0.17 -6.88
C LYS A 116 -5.19 -0.43 -7.24
N SER A 117 -4.83 -0.39 -8.53
CA SER A 117 -3.54 -0.90 -9.02
C SER A 117 -2.34 -0.18 -8.39
N GLY A 118 -2.42 1.15 -8.22
CA GLY A 118 -1.36 1.94 -7.58
C GLY A 118 -1.18 1.56 -6.11
N ILE A 119 -2.28 1.50 -5.34
CA ILE A 119 -2.23 1.10 -3.92
C ILE A 119 -1.70 -0.33 -3.78
N THR A 120 -2.22 -1.26 -4.59
CA THR A 120 -1.81 -2.67 -4.55
C THR A 120 -0.32 -2.79 -4.86
N GLY A 121 0.16 -2.17 -5.94
CA GLY A 121 1.56 -2.21 -6.33
C GLY A 121 2.49 -1.63 -5.26
N GLY A 122 2.10 -0.51 -4.65
CA GLY A 122 2.87 0.10 -3.56
C GLY A 122 2.92 -0.76 -2.31
N THR A 123 1.78 -1.30 -1.91
CA THR A 123 1.71 -2.18 -0.73
C THR A 123 2.56 -3.44 -0.93
N LEU A 124 2.50 -4.07 -2.11
CA LEU A 124 3.31 -5.24 -2.43
C LEU A 124 4.81 -4.93 -2.43
N ARG A 125 5.21 -3.77 -2.95
CA ARG A 125 6.59 -3.33 -2.92
C ARG A 125 7.09 -3.14 -1.48
N ASN A 126 6.31 -2.47 -0.63
CA ASN A 126 6.66 -2.30 0.78
C ASN A 126 6.82 -3.64 1.49
N ILE A 127 5.92 -4.61 1.25
CA ILE A 127 6.03 -5.96 1.80
C ILE A 127 7.33 -6.62 1.33
N TYR A 128 7.64 -6.51 0.03
CA TYR A 128 8.87 -7.08 -0.52
C TYR A 128 10.13 -6.45 0.10
N ASP A 129 10.17 -5.14 0.23
CA ASP A 129 11.30 -4.41 0.80
C ASP A 129 11.52 -4.79 2.28
N GLU A 130 10.46 -4.89 3.08
CA GLU A 130 10.52 -5.36 4.47
C GLU A 130 11.04 -6.80 4.58
N VAL A 131 10.57 -7.70 3.71
CA VAL A 131 11.03 -9.09 3.65
C VAL A 131 12.51 -9.14 3.25
N ALA A 132 12.94 -8.36 2.26
CA ALA A 132 14.34 -8.32 1.81
C ALA A 132 15.27 -7.86 2.94
N VAL A 133 14.91 -6.78 3.64
CA VAL A 133 15.67 -6.27 4.80
C VAL A 133 15.76 -7.33 5.91
N ALA A 134 14.65 -8.02 6.23
CA ALA A 134 14.65 -9.07 7.24
C ALA A 134 15.51 -10.29 6.85
N LEU A 135 15.53 -10.66 5.55
CA LEU A 135 16.40 -11.73 5.05
C LEU A 135 17.87 -11.34 5.13
N GLU A 136 18.24 -10.13 4.69
CA GLU A 136 19.62 -9.63 4.76
C GLU A 136 20.13 -9.53 6.21
N ALA A 137 19.27 -9.11 7.14
CA ALA A 137 19.58 -9.05 8.57
C ALA A 137 19.56 -10.41 9.27
N GLY A 138 19.11 -11.49 8.60
CA GLY A 138 18.96 -12.82 9.19
C GLY A 138 17.82 -12.93 10.21
N THR A 139 16.99 -11.90 10.36
CA THR A 139 15.88 -11.89 11.33
C THR A 139 14.67 -12.66 10.86
N PHE A 140 14.52 -12.88 9.54
CA PHE A 140 13.38 -13.59 8.95
C PHE A 140 13.25 -15.03 9.47
N THR A 141 14.37 -15.70 9.77
CA THR A 141 14.40 -17.10 10.25
C THR A 141 14.96 -17.23 11.67
N ALA A 142 15.13 -16.11 12.38
CA ALA A 142 15.77 -16.11 13.69
C ALA A 142 14.93 -16.73 14.82
N ARG A 143 13.62 -16.87 14.62
CA ARG A 143 12.67 -17.37 15.62
C ARG A 143 11.88 -18.55 15.08
N SER A 144 11.52 -19.47 15.98
CA SER A 144 10.74 -20.70 15.65
C SER A 144 9.28 -20.39 15.30
N GLU A 145 8.77 -19.25 15.76
CA GLU A 145 7.38 -18.82 15.57
C GLU A 145 7.13 -18.12 14.23
N VAL A 146 8.14 -18.00 13.38
CA VAL A 146 7.97 -17.45 12.03
C VAL A 146 7.03 -18.32 11.21
N HIS A 147 6.08 -17.68 10.54
CA HIS A 147 5.12 -18.35 9.68
C HIS A 147 5.26 -17.86 8.24
N LEU A 148 5.49 -18.80 7.33
CA LEU A 148 5.48 -18.55 5.88
C LEU A 148 4.67 -19.64 5.20
N SER A 149 3.57 -19.28 4.57
CA SER A 149 2.75 -20.24 3.82
C SER A 149 2.27 -19.63 2.50
N MET A 150 2.21 -20.49 1.50
CA MET A 150 1.59 -20.22 0.22
C MET A 150 0.78 -21.44 -0.20
N VAL A 151 -0.50 -21.23 -0.48
CA VAL A 151 -1.40 -22.29 -0.92
C VAL A 151 -2.08 -21.82 -2.21
N SER A 152 -1.96 -22.62 -3.28
CA SER A 152 -2.68 -22.40 -4.53
C SER A 152 -3.80 -23.44 -4.64
N MET A 153 -5.04 -22.97 -4.78
CA MET A 153 -6.21 -23.84 -4.81
C MET A 153 -7.27 -23.28 -5.75
N PRO A 154 -7.99 -24.12 -6.50
CA PRO A 154 -9.19 -23.70 -7.21
C PRO A 154 -10.34 -23.52 -6.21
N LEU A 155 -10.99 -22.35 -6.26
CA LEU A 155 -12.16 -22.04 -5.42
C LEU A 155 -13.33 -21.62 -6.29
N ASP A 156 -14.55 -21.92 -5.83
CA ASP A 156 -15.75 -21.27 -6.33
C ASP A 156 -15.92 -19.86 -5.72
N ALA A 157 -16.89 -19.10 -6.21
CA ALA A 157 -17.12 -17.74 -5.73
C ALA A 157 -17.36 -17.66 -4.22
N LYS A 158 -18.05 -18.67 -3.64
CA LYS A 158 -18.29 -18.73 -2.19
C LYS A 158 -17.00 -19.00 -1.42
N GLY A 159 -16.20 -19.99 -1.85
CA GLY A 159 -14.93 -20.30 -1.23
C GLY A 159 -13.94 -19.14 -1.29
N PHE A 160 -13.91 -18.39 -2.40
CA PHE A 160 -13.09 -17.19 -2.51
C PHE A 160 -13.54 -16.12 -1.49
N ALA A 161 -14.84 -15.88 -1.35
CA ALA A 161 -15.39 -14.96 -0.36
C ALA A 161 -15.10 -15.41 1.08
N ASP A 162 -15.24 -16.71 1.38
CA ASP A 162 -14.95 -17.27 2.69
C ASP A 162 -13.47 -17.09 3.08
N VAL A 163 -12.54 -17.27 2.14
CA VAL A 163 -11.10 -16.99 2.36
C VAL A 163 -10.88 -15.51 2.64
N GLY A 164 -11.50 -14.61 1.87
CA GLY A 164 -11.41 -13.17 2.12
C GLY A 164 -11.88 -12.78 3.51
N ALA A 165 -13.04 -13.30 3.93
CA ALA A 165 -13.58 -13.08 5.27
C ALA A 165 -12.63 -13.60 6.38
N LEU A 166 -12.07 -14.80 6.22
CA LEU A 166 -11.11 -15.36 7.16
C LEU A 166 -9.84 -14.51 7.30
N LEU A 167 -9.30 -13.99 6.19
CA LEU A 167 -8.14 -13.09 6.23
C LEU A 167 -8.48 -11.77 6.95
N GLY A 168 -9.69 -11.23 6.73
CA GLY A 168 -10.20 -10.06 7.45
C GLY A 168 -10.29 -10.29 8.96
N GLU A 169 -10.88 -11.39 9.38
CA GLU A 169 -10.95 -11.78 10.80
C GLU A 169 -9.56 -11.97 11.42
N THR A 170 -8.64 -12.57 10.66
CA THR A 170 -7.26 -12.75 11.11
C THR A 170 -6.58 -11.41 11.32
N LEU A 171 -6.78 -10.43 10.43
CA LEU A 171 -6.25 -9.08 10.59
C LEU A 171 -6.77 -8.40 11.86
N GLU A 172 -8.05 -8.53 12.19
CA GLU A 172 -8.62 -7.95 13.42
C GLU A 172 -8.00 -8.61 14.67
N LYS A 173 -7.78 -9.91 14.66
CA LYS A 173 -7.07 -10.62 15.74
C LYS A 173 -5.62 -10.12 15.90
N VAL A 174 -4.91 -9.90 14.79
CA VAL A 174 -3.54 -9.33 14.81
C VAL A 174 -3.54 -7.93 15.40
N LYS A 175 -4.53 -7.08 15.08
CA LYS A 175 -4.66 -5.74 15.69
C LYS A 175 -4.90 -5.81 17.19
N THR A 176 -5.72 -6.75 17.66
CA THR A 176 -5.95 -6.99 19.09
C THR A 176 -4.66 -7.40 19.80
N ILE A 177 -3.94 -8.39 19.26
CA ILE A 177 -2.64 -8.83 19.80
C ILE A 177 -1.65 -7.67 19.86
N LYS A 178 -1.61 -6.81 18.84
CA LYS A 178 -0.75 -5.61 18.82
C LYS A 178 -1.09 -4.66 19.98
N ALA A 179 -2.38 -4.39 20.23
CA ALA A 179 -2.82 -3.52 21.31
C ALA A 179 -2.45 -4.09 22.67
N GLU A 180 -2.76 -5.35 22.94
CA GLU A 180 -2.44 -6.05 24.17
C GLU A 180 -0.91 -6.13 24.41
N SER A 181 -0.13 -6.35 23.34
CA SER A 181 1.33 -6.36 23.42
C SER A 181 1.88 -4.98 23.77
N ALA A 182 1.32 -3.91 23.22
CA ALA A 182 1.73 -2.54 23.56
C ALA A 182 1.49 -2.23 25.05
N GLU A 183 0.38 -2.69 25.62
CA GLU A 183 0.10 -2.56 27.06
C GLU A 183 1.12 -3.34 27.91
N ARG A 184 1.44 -4.57 27.54
CA ARG A 184 2.44 -5.38 28.25
C ARG A 184 3.84 -4.75 28.19
N LEU A 185 4.27 -4.26 27.02
CA LEU A 185 5.55 -3.58 26.85
C LEU A 185 5.64 -2.30 27.69
N ALA A 186 4.54 -1.52 27.74
CA ALA A 186 4.49 -0.32 28.59
C ALA A 186 4.60 -0.65 30.09
N ALA A 187 4.07 -1.80 30.52
CA ALA A 187 4.10 -2.23 31.92
C ALA A 187 5.43 -2.88 32.32
N SER A 188 6.04 -3.67 31.43
CA SER A 188 7.25 -4.46 31.75
C SER A 188 8.55 -3.72 31.46
N GLY A 189 8.56 -2.76 30.53
CA GLY A 189 9.77 -2.14 30.01
C GLY A 189 10.65 -3.07 29.17
N GLU A 190 10.14 -4.22 28.76
CA GLU A 190 10.83 -5.14 27.86
C GLU A 190 11.07 -4.53 26.47
N GLU A 191 12.11 -5.00 25.78
CA GLU A 191 12.40 -4.56 24.42
C GLU A 191 11.39 -5.14 23.43
N ALA A 192 10.81 -4.30 22.59
CA ALA A 192 9.86 -4.72 21.57
C ALA A 192 10.55 -5.52 20.46
N ILE A 193 9.88 -6.56 19.96
CA ILE A 193 10.30 -7.31 18.78
C ILE A 193 9.66 -6.65 17.55
N PRO A 194 10.44 -5.98 16.68
CA PRO A 194 9.92 -5.44 15.44
C PRO A 194 9.31 -6.56 14.59
N THR A 195 8.03 -6.44 14.26
CA THR A 195 7.29 -7.52 13.59
C THR A 195 6.43 -6.95 12.46
N THR A 196 6.56 -7.53 11.27
CA THR A 196 5.69 -7.27 10.12
C THR A 196 4.81 -8.49 9.86
N VAL A 197 3.50 -8.28 9.73
CA VAL A 197 2.53 -9.30 9.33
C VAL A 197 1.88 -8.85 8.03
N ALA A 198 1.99 -9.67 6.98
CA ALA A 198 1.33 -9.46 5.69
C ALA A 198 0.35 -10.61 5.41
N LEU A 199 -0.89 -10.28 5.07
CA LEU A 199 -1.94 -11.22 4.68
C LEU A 199 -2.34 -10.91 3.25
N ILE A 200 -2.20 -11.87 2.33
CA ILE A 200 -2.45 -11.66 0.90
C ILE A 200 -3.29 -12.82 0.37
N GLY A 201 -4.45 -12.50 -0.21
CA GLY A 201 -5.28 -13.43 -0.97
C GLY A 201 -5.71 -12.76 -2.27
N PHE A 202 -5.55 -13.43 -3.39
CA PHE A 202 -5.86 -12.88 -4.71
C PHE A 202 -6.20 -13.98 -5.72
N GLU A 203 -6.93 -13.61 -6.76
CA GLU A 203 -7.19 -14.48 -7.90
C GLU A 203 -5.93 -14.58 -8.77
N THR A 204 -5.49 -15.80 -9.04
CA THR A 204 -4.34 -16.05 -9.94
C THR A 204 -4.77 -15.97 -11.40
N ALA A 205 -3.92 -15.42 -12.28
CA ALA A 205 -4.19 -15.37 -13.71
C ALA A 205 -4.37 -16.78 -14.28
N THR A 206 -5.45 -16.97 -15.03
CA THR A 206 -5.68 -18.24 -15.75
C THR A 206 -4.58 -18.45 -16.79
N GLY A 207 -3.77 -19.48 -16.61
CA GLY A 207 -2.64 -19.82 -17.50
C GLY A 207 -1.25 -19.79 -16.89
N SER A 208 -1.07 -19.29 -15.67
CA SER A 208 0.17 -19.43 -14.92
C SER A 208 0.19 -20.76 -14.16
N ALA A 209 0.68 -21.83 -14.79
CA ALA A 209 1.03 -23.03 -14.07
C ALA A 209 2.09 -22.68 -13.00
N PRO A 210 1.99 -23.20 -11.77
CA PRO A 210 3.03 -22.98 -10.79
C PRO A 210 4.35 -23.54 -11.31
N SER A 211 5.36 -22.70 -11.45
CA SER A 211 6.74 -23.10 -11.77
C SER A 211 7.36 -23.77 -10.53
N GLY A 212 6.93 -25.00 -10.23
CA GLY A 212 7.34 -25.76 -9.06
C GLY A 212 7.40 -27.24 -9.36
N GLY A 213 8.09 -27.63 -10.42
CA GLY A 213 8.47 -29.02 -10.70
C GLY A 213 9.92 -29.25 -10.33
N GLY A 214 10.21 -29.60 -9.10
CA GLY A 214 11.46 -30.28 -8.76
C GLY A 214 11.61 -31.57 -9.58
N PRO A 215 12.81 -32.02 -9.95
CA PRO A 215 12.99 -33.17 -10.81
C PRO A 215 12.46 -34.43 -10.13
N ALA A 216 11.55 -35.11 -10.80
CA ALA A 216 11.08 -36.44 -10.42
C ALA A 216 12.31 -37.38 -10.34
N ALA A 217 12.58 -37.88 -9.15
CA ALA A 217 13.53 -38.98 -8.95
C ALA A 217 13.06 -40.17 -9.79
N LYS A 218 13.76 -40.45 -10.88
CA LYS A 218 13.59 -41.69 -11.63
C LYS A 218 14.19 -42.83 -10.77
N ASN A 219 13.34 -43.56 -10.05
CA ASN A 219 13.69 -44.92 -9.67
C ASN A 219 13.66 -45.75 -10.94
N GLN A 220 14.77 -46.34 -11.31
CA GLN A 220 14.89 -47.49 -12.21
C GLN A 220 15.38 -48.70 -11.41
N PRO A 221 15.01 -49.92 -11.83
CA PRO A 221 14.89 -51.15 -11.09
C PRO A 221 16.21 -51.78 -10.64
#